data_a69eec6d8ab210dbd88f717e46b91d55
#
_entry.id   a69eec6d8ab210dbd88f717e46b91d55
#
_cell.length_a   1.000
_cell.length_b   1.000
_cell.length_c   1.000
_cell.angle_alpha   90.00
_cell.angle_beta   90.00
_cell.angle_gamma   90.00
#
_symmetry.space_group_name_H-M   'P 1'
#
loop_
_entity.id
_entity.type
_entity.pdbx_description
1 polymer ?
#
loop_
_entity_poly.entity_id
_entity_poly.type
_entity_poly.pdbx_seq_one_letter_code
_entity_poly.pdbx_strand_id
1 'polypeptide(L)'
;ITRSLTQPLSRATRAAESIAGGQLDNDVDTHFNDEAGRLLKAMSKMQQQLRNLLSAQTDMARRHDEGQISFRIDAEAFPGEYGRMASDTNNLVASHIAVKMKLAQIMGRYAIGDLSEDMDKLPGEKAVLTDTMAQVKSNLSAMNHEIKHLATSAANGDFSARGDAERFQYDFRVMVDSL
;
A
#
# COMPACT_ATOMS: atom_id res chain seq x y z
N ILE A 1 21.22 -8.38 -53.29
CA ILE A 1 19.92 -8.65 -52.61
C ILE A 1 20.16 -9.05 -51.13
N THR A 2 21.21 -9.81 -50.80
CA THR A 2 21.45 -10.29 -49.41
C THR A 2 21.84 -9.19 -48.41
N ARG A 3 22.52 -8.15 -48.81
CA ARG A 3 22.92 -7.04 -47.92
C ARG A 3 21.74 -6.11 -47.49
N SER A 4 20.70 -6.06 -48.31
CA SER A 4 19.53 -5.18 -48.09
C SER A 4 18.60 -5.67 -46.95
N LEU A 5 18.54 -6.98 -46.72
CA LEU A 5 17.67 -7.58 -45.70
C LEU A 5 18.38 -7.91 -44.39
N THR A 6 19.69 -8.18 -44.43
CA THR A 6 20.43 -8.58 -43.23
C THR A 6 20.67 -7.43 -42.23
N GLN A 7 20.86 -6.20 -42.71
CA GLN A 7 21.10 -5.05 -41.84
C GLN A 7 19.85 -4.64 -41.03
N PRO A 8 18.65 -4.47 -41.67
CA PRO A 8 17.42 -4.16 -40.90
C PRO A 8 17.04 -5.25 -39.90
N LEU A 9 17.20 -6.52 -40.27
CA LEU A 9 16.89 -7.65 -39.40
C LEU A 9 17.84 -7.70 -38.20
N SER A 10 19.14 -7.47 -38.40
CA SER A 10 20.13 -7.38 -37.31
C SER A 10 19.85 -6.22 -36.35
N ARG A 11 19.32 -5.09 -36.86
CA ARG A 11 18.88 -3.96 -36.01
C ARG A 11 17.64 -4.32 -35.20
N ALA A 12 16.66 -4.99 -35.82
CA ALA A 12 15.48 -5.47 -35.14
C ALA A 12 15.84 -6.45 -34.01
N THR A 13 16.73 -7.39 -34.29
CA THR A 13 17.22 -8.35 -33.26
C THR A 13 17.87 -7.61 -32.08
N ARG A 14 18.79 -6.66 -32.34
CA ARG A 14 19.41 -5.88 -31.26
C ARG A 14 18.41 -5.04 -30.47
N ALA A 15 17.43 -4.43 -31.13
CA ALA A 15 16.37 -3.70 -30.45
C ALA A 15 15.55 -4.64 -29.54
N ALA A 16 15.20 -5.84 -30.04
CA ALA A 16 14.51 -6.86 -29.24
C ALA A 16 15.32 -7.29 -28.01
N GLU A 17 16.60 -7.57 -28.21
CA GLU A 17 17.54 -7.96 -27.12
C GLU A 17 17.68 -6.85 -26.08
N SER A 18 17.79 -5.58 -26.52
CA SER A 18 17.85 -4.44 -25.61
C SER A 18 16.55 -4.29 -24.79
N ILE A 19 15.38 -4.39 -25.41
CA ILE A 19 14.09 -4.33 -24.74
C ILE A 19 13.94 -5.52 -23.77
N ALA A 20 14.31 -6.72 -24.21
CA ALA A 20 14.30 -7.90 -23.36
C ALA A 20 15.25 -7.77 -22.16
N GLY A 21 16.37 -7.07 -22.32
CA GLY A 21 17.31 -6.71 -21.24
C GLY A 21 16.87 -5.52 -20.39
N GLY A 22 15.68 -4.96 -20.63
CA GLY A 22 15.15 -3.82 -19.88
C GLY A 22 15.72 -2.46 -20.28
N GLN A 23 16.49 -2.40 -21.37
CA GLN A 23 17.03 -1.15 -21.91
C GLN A 23 16.01 -0.50 -22.84
N LEU A 24 15.28 0.48 -22.33
CA LEU A 24 14.17 1.13 -23.03
C LEU A 24 14.58 2.48 -23.67
N ASP A 25 15.79 2.94 -23.49
CA ASP A 25 16.25 4.27 -23.96
C ASP A 25 16.95 4.23 -25.35
N ASN A 26 17.04 3.05 -25.95
CA ASN A 26 17.68 2.89 -27.25
C ASN A 26 16.81 3.46 -28.36
N ASP A 27 17.41 4.23 -29.26
CA ASP A 27 16.76 4.70 -30.48
C ASP A 27 16.57 3.54 -31.46
N VAL A 28 15.33 3.30 -31.84
CA VAL A 28 14.97 2.29 -32.85
C VAL A 28 14.74 3.00 -34.17
N ASP A 29 15.70 2.85 -35.09
CA ASP A 29 15.62 3.45 -36.44
C ASP A 29 14.41 2.90 -37.22
N THR A 30 13.44 3.76 -37.48
CA THR A 30 12.15 3.42 -38.11
C THR A 30 12.04 3.90 -39.59
N HIS A 31 13.14 4.30 -40.21
CA HIS A 31 13.14 4.92 -41.56
C HIS A 31 12.92 3.93 -42.69
N PHE A 32 12.87 2.64 -42.48
CA PHE A 32 12.61 1.64 -43.49
C PHE A 32 11.11 1.50 -43.80
N ASN A 33 10.76 1.34 -45.09
CA ASN A 33 9.36 1.22 -45.49
C ASN A 33 8.99 -0.21 -45.98
N ASP A 34 9.81 -1.20 -45.66
CA ASP A 34 9.62 -2.61 -45.92
C ASP A 34 9.11 -3.36 -44.66
N GLU A 35 9.05 -4.69 -44.71
CA GLU A 35 8.63 -5.56 -43.61
C GLU A 35 9.52 -5.38 -42.38
N ALA A 36 10.80 -5.14 -42.59
CA ALA A 36 11.73 -4.89 -41.48
C ALA A 36 11.46 -3.53 -40.81
N GLY A 37 11.10 -2.52 -41.59
CA GLY A 37 10.66 -1.21 -41.08
C GLY A 37 9.36 -1.30 -40.29
N ARG A 38 8.42 -2.13 -40.74
CA ARG A 38 7.19 -2.42 -39.98
C ARG A 38 7.50 -3.08 -38.65
N LEU A 39 8.43 -4.04 -38.62
CA LEU A 39 8.88 -4.71 -37.40
C LEU A 39 9.53 -3.69 -36.43
N LEU A 40 10.46 -2.88 -36.90
CA LEU A 40 11.13 -1.85 -36.11
C LEU A 40 10.14 -0.83 -35.53
N LYS A 41 9.13 -0.40 -36.30
CA LYS A 41 8.05 0.48 -35.83
C LYS A 41 7.23 -0.18 -34.73
N ALA A 42 6.89 -1.47 -34.85
CA ALA A 42 6.18 -2.21 -33.82
C ALA A 42 7.00 -2.32 -32.52
N MET A 43 8.31 -2.56 -32.62
CA MET A 43 9.23 -2.61 -31.48
C MET A 43 9.39 -1.25 -30.81
N SER A 44 9.52 -0.17 -31.59
CA SER A 44 9.54 1.19 -31.05
C SER A 44 8.25 1.52 -30.28
N LYS A 45 7.09 1.11 -30.83
CA LYS A 45 5.81 1.28 -30.14
C LYS A 45 5.75 0.48 -28.81
N MET A 46 6.21 -0.76 -28.81
CA MET A 46 6.29 -1.58 -27.62
C MET A 46 7.21 -0.93 -26.56
N GLN A 47 8.38 -0.50 -26.95
CA GLN A 47 9.34 0.21 -26.08
C GLN A 47 8.72 1.48 -25.50
N GLN A 48 7.99 2.25 -26.29
CA GLN A 48 7.31 3.46 -25.81
C GLN A 48 6.22 3.15 -24.80
N GLN A 49 5.43 2.08 -25.01
CA GLN A 49 4.41 1.66 -24.04
C GLN A 49 5.03 1.25 -22.70
N LEU A 50 6.13 0.50 -22.74
CA LEU A 50 6.85 0.12 -21.51
C LEU A 50 7.42 1.35 -20.78
N ARG A 51 8.01 2.31 -21.50
CA ARG A 51 8.49 3.57 -20.90
C ARG A 51 7.36 4.38 -20.28
N ASN A 52 6.23 4.48 -20.96
CA ASN A 52 5.08 5.23 -20.45
C ASN A 52 4.54 4.58 -19.16
N LEU A 53 4.43 3.26 -19.12
CA LEU A 53 3.99 2.54 -17.92
C LEU A 53 4.98 2.72 -16.77
N LEU A 54 6.27 2.58 -17.03
CA LEU A 54 7.31 2.78 -16.02
C LEU A 54 7.28 4.22 -15.45
N SER A 55 7.15 5.21 -16.34
CA SER A 55 7.03 6.62 -15.95
C SER A 55 5.79 6.86 -15.08
N ALA A 56 4.65 6.28 -15.45
CA ALA A 56 3.41 6.41 -14.68
C ALA A 56 3.52 5.76 -13.29
N GLN A 57 4.17 4.60 -13.18
CA GLN A 57 4.44 3.95 -11.90
C GLN A 57 5.41 4.77 -11.03
N THR A 58 6.46 5.33 -11.63
CA THR A 58 7.42 6.18 -10.92
C THR A 58 6.76 7.47 -10.42
N ASP A 59 5.92 8.11 -11.25
CA ASP A 59 5.17 9.31 -10.84
C ASP A 59 4.20 8.99 -9.70
N MET A 60 3.51 7.86 -9.76
CA MET A 60 2.65 7.40 -8.67
C MET A 60 3.43 7.20 -7.37
N ALA A 61 4.57 6.51 -7.42
CA ALA A 61 5.41 6.29 -6.24
C ALA A 61 5.86 7.63 -5.63
N ARG A 62 6.39 8.55 -6.46
CA ARG A 62 6.81 9.88 -6.01
C ARG A 62 5.66 10.65 -5.35
N ARG A 63 4.47 10.69 -5.97
CA ARG A 63 3.28 11.37 -5.42
C ARG A 63 2.84 10.78 -4.09
N HIS A 64 2.90 9.47 -3.95
CA HIS A 64 2.56 8.79 -2.70
C HIS A 64 3.58 9.11 -1.59
N ASP A 65 4.88 9.19 -1.92
CA ASP A 65 5.92 9.62 -0.97
C ASP A 65 5.72 11.08 -0.54
N GLU A 66 5.22 11.92 -1.44
CA GLU A 66 4.80 13.31 -1.14
C GLU A 66 3.47 13.41 -0.37
N GLY A 67 2.83 12.29 -0.04
CA GLY A 67 1.57 12.24 0.71
C GLY A 67 0.29 12.29 -0.13
N GLN A 68 0.39 12.31 -1.46
CA GLN A 68 -0.76 12.29 -2.38
C GLN A 68 -1.29 10.85 -2.57
N ILE A 69 -1.68 10.21 -1.48
CA ILE A 69 -2.05 8.77 -1.43
C ILE A 69 -3.33 8.42 -2.21
N SER A 70 -4.10 9.40 -2.63
CA SER A 70 -5.29 9.21 -3.48
C SER A 70 -4.96 9.11 -4.97
N PHE A 71 -3.75 9.49 -5.39
CA PHE A 71 -3.35 9.43 -6.79
C PHE A 71 -3.41 7.99 -7.33
N ARG A 72 -3.84 7.86 -8.57
CA ARG A 72 -3.92 6.58 -9.30
C ARG A 72 -3.39 6.77 -10.71
N ILE A 73 -2.81 5.72 -11.26
CA ILE A 73 -2.42 5.67 -12.67
C ILE A 73 -3.69 5.63 -13.52
N ASP A 74 -3.76 6.43 -14.57
CA ASP A 74 -4.81 6.32 -15.58
C ASP A 74 -4.61 5.03 -16.40
N ALA A 75 -5.26 3.95 -15.97
CA ALA A 75 -5.14 2.65 -16.61
C ALA A 75 -5.76 2.61 -18.03
N GLU A 76 -6.73 3.48 -18.32
CA GLU A 76 -7.40 3.55 -19.61
C GLU A 76 -6.49 4.16 -20.68
N ALA A 77 -5.48 4.92 -20.28
CA ALA A 77 -4.47 5.45 -21.21
C ALA A 77 -3.54 4.37 -21.79
N PHE A 78 -3.59 3.14 -21.26
CA PHE A 78 -2.72 2.04 -21.68
C PHE A 78 -3.51 0.93 -22.37
N PRO A 79 -3.02 0.42 -23.52
CA PRO A 79 -3.72 -0.64 -24.26
C PRO A 79 -3.51 -2.02 -23.64
N GLY A 80 -4.56 -2.85 -23.65
CA GLY A 80 -4.49 -4.29 -23.34
C GLY A 80 -3.89 -4.59 -21.97
N GLU A 81 -2.93 -5.51 -21.93
CA GLU A 81 -2.31 -5.96 -20.69
C GLU A 81 -1.52 -4.86 -19.93
N TYR A 82 -1.04 -3.83 -20.62
CA TYR A 82 -0.41 -2.68 -19.95
C TYR A 82 -1.42 -1.91 -19.07
N GLY A 83 -2.66 -1.76 -19.56
CA GLY A 83 -3.75 -1.17 -18.78
C GLY A 83 -4.12 -2.03 -17.59
N ARG A 84 -4.13 -3.37 -17.77
CA ARG A 84 -4.34 -4.29 -16.66
C ARG A 84 -3.26 -4.20 -15.59
N MET A 85 -1.99 -4.14 -15.98
CA MET A 85 -0.87 -3.93 -15.03
C MET A 85 -1.02 -2.63 -14.23
N ALA A 86 -1.42 -1.53 -14.89
CA ALA A 86 -1.68 -0.26 -14.21
C ALA A 86 -2.86 -0.37 -13.23
N SER A 87 -3.94 -1.04 -13.63
CA SER A 87 -5.12 -1.30 -12.79
C SER A 87 -4.77 -2.17 -11.57
N ASP A 88 -4.02 -3.26 -11.77
CA ASP A 88 -3.60 -4.15 -10.70
C ASP A 88 -2.71 -3.41 -9.68
N THR A 89 -1.81 -2.54 -10.16
CA THR A 89 -1.01 -1.66 -9.30
C THR A 89 -1.91 -0.72 -8.48
N ASN A 90 -2.89 -0.09 -9.11
CA ASN A 90 -3.87 0.77 -8.43
C ASN A 90 -4.64 0.01 -7.35
N ASN A 91 -5.09 -1.21 -7.64
CA ASN A 91 -5.85 -2.06 -6.72
C ASN A 91 -4.99 -2.48 -5.53
N LEU A 92 -3.74 -2.90 -5.77
CA LEU A 92 -2.80 -3.24 -4.71
C LEU A 92 -2.60 -2.06 -3.74
N VAL A 93 -2.30 -0.90 -4.28
CA VAL A 93 -2.08 0.32 -3.48
C VAL A 93 -3.34 0.74 -2.74
N ALA A 94 -4.51 0.71 -3.40
CA ALA A 94 -5.80 1.05 -2.79
C ALA A 94 -6.11 0.14 -1.59
N SER A 95 -5.87 -1.17 -1.71
CA SER A 95 -6.12 -2.13 -0.63
C SER A 95 -5.25 -1.85 0.61
N HIS A 96 -3.98 -1.52 0.42
CA HIS A 96 -3.09 -1.16 1.52
C HIS A 96 -3.47 0.16 2.19
N ILE A 97 -3.86 1.15 1.40
CA ILE A 97 -4.30 2.45 1.92
C ILE A 97 -5.60 2.29 2.72
N ALA A 98 -6.56 1.51 2.22
CA ALA A 98 -7.83 1.27 2.91
C ALA A 98 -7.62 0.70 4.33
N VAL A 99 -6.73 -0.28 4.48
CA VAL A 99 -6.38 -0.84 5.79
C VAL A 99 -5.77 0.22 6.71
N LYS A 100 -4.82 1.01 6.22
CA LYS A 100 -4.16 2.08 6.99
C LYS A 100 -5.16 3.15 7.44
N MET A 101 -6.06 3.57 6.55
CA MET A 101 -7.07 4.57 6.85
C MET A 101 -8.11 4.06 7.86
N LYS A 102 -8.53 2.80 7.74
CA LYS A 102 -9.42 2.16 8.71
C LYS A 102 -8.76 2.08 10.09
N LEU A 103 -7.49 1.69 10.14
CA LEU A 103 -6.71 1.66 11.38
C LEU A 103 -6.65 3.06 12.03
N ALA A 104 -6.32 4.09 11.24
CA ALA A 104 -6.26 5.48 11.73
C ALA A 104 -7.63 5.97 12.24
N GLN A 105 -8.72 5.63 11.54
CA GLN A 105 -10.07 5.95 11.95
C GLN A 105 -10.42 5.34 13.32
N ILE A 106 -10.18 4.04 13.49
CA ILE A 106 -10.48 3.35 14.76
C ILE A 106 -9.60 3.88 15.89
N MET A 107 -8.29 4.10 15.64
CA MET A 107 -7.40 4.71 16.61
C MET A 107 -7.85 6.12 17.03
N GLY A 108 -8.36 6.91 16.09
CA GLY A 108 -8.94 8.23 16.39
C GLY A 108 -10.14 8.14 17.32
N ARG A 109 -11.00 7.10 17.19
CA ARG A 109 -12.09 6.85 18.14
C ARG A 109 -11.59 6.44 19.51
N TYR A 110 -10.62 5.53 19.56
CA TYR A 110 -10.03 5.11 20.83
C TYR A 110 -9.35 6.26 21.57
N ALA A 111 -8.73 7.18 20.84
CA ALA A 111 -8.08 8.37 21.40
C ALA A 111 -9.05 9.31 22.13
N ILE A 112 -10.32 9.32 21.78
CA ILE A 112 -11.37 10.10 22.48
C ILE A 112 -12.19 9.26 23.45
N GLY A 113 -11.78 8.01 23.71
CA GLY A 113 -12.45 7.10 24.63
C GLY A 113 -13.64 6.33 24.05
N ASP A 114 -13.89 6.42 22.74
CA ASP A 114 -14.91 5.63 22.08
C ASP A 114 -14.35 4.26 21.67
N LEU A 115 -14.60 3.27 22.51
CA LEU A 115 -14.16 1.89 22.34
C LEU A 115 -15.24 0.99 21.71
N SER A 116 -16.28 1.56 21.08
CA SER A 116 -17.43 0.79 20.58
C SER A 116 -17.14 0.02 19.30
N GLU A 117 -16.17 0.45 18.47
CA GLU A 117 -15.86 -0.16 17.17
C GLU A 117 -14.70 -1.14 17.28
N ASP A 118 -14.80 -2.25 16.56
CA ASP A 118 -13.72 -3.21 16.36
C ASP A 118 -13.16 -3.11 14.95
N MET A 119 -11.90 -3.49 14.79
CA MET A 119 -11.32 -3.66 13.47
C MET A 119 -11.69 -5.04 12.91
N ASP A 120 -12.15 -5.08 11.66
CA ASP A 120 -12.43 -6.33 10.96
C ASP A 120 -11.19 -7.24 10.94
N LYS A 121 -11.42 -8.54 11.12
CA LYS A 121 -10.32 -9.50 11.11
C LYS A 121 -9.67 -9.57 9.74
N LEU A 122 -8.39 -9.25 9.68
CA LEU A 122 -7.60 -9.29 8.46
C LEU A 122 -6.97 -10.67 8.25
N PRO A 123 -6.82 -11.13 7.00
CA PRO A 123 -6.28 -12.44 6.69
C PRO A 123 -4.75 -12.49 6.77
N GLY A 124 -4.22 -13.68 7.06
CA GLY A 124 -2.79 -13.98 7.00
C GLY A 124 -1.95 -13.08 7.91
N GLU A 125 -0.80 -12.65 7.43
CA GLU A 125 0.13 -11.79 8.18
C GLU A 125 -0.46 -10.43 8.58
N LYS A 126 -1.50 -9.95 7.87
CA LYS A 126 -2.20 -8.71 8.25
C LYS A 126 -2.96 -8.84 9.56
N ALA A 127 -3.23 -10.06 10.05
CA ALA A 127 -3.92 -10.30 11.31
C ALA A 127 -3.24 -9.61 12.50
N VAL A 128 -1.93 -9.41 12.45
CA VAL A 128 -1.18 -8.68 13.49
C VAL A 128 -1.77 -7.28 13.75
N LEU A 129 -2.27 -6.60 12.71
CA LEU A 129 -2.90 -5.28 12.87
C LEU A 129 -4.21 -5.38 13.65
N THR A 130 -5.05 -6.36 13.31
CA THR A 130 -6.32 -6.60 14.00
C THR A 130 -6.09 -7.01 15.46
N ASP A 131 -5.16 -7.92 15.69
CA ASP A 131 -4.85 -8.44 17.03
C ASP A 131 -4.27 -7.34 17.92
N THR A 132 -3.38 -6.50 17.36
CA THR A 132 -2.83 -5.35 18.09
C THR A 132 -3.92 -4.35 18.47
N MET A 133 -4.85 -4.04 17.55
CA MET A 133 -5.98 -3.14 17.83
C MET A 133 -6.91 -3.71 18.90
N ALA A 134 -7.20 -5.02 18.84
CA ALA A 134 -7.99 -5.70 19.86
C ALA A 134 -7.31 -5.64 21.24
N GLN A 135 -5.99 -5.82 21.28
CA GLN A 135 -5.21 -5.70 22.53
C GLN A 135 -5.26 -4.29 23.11
N VAL A 136 -5.10 -3.25 22.26
CA VAL A 136 -5.22 -1.84 22.68
C VAL A 136 -6.60 -1.57 23.28
N LYS A 137 -7.66 -1.96 22.56
CA LYS A 137 -9.04 -1.81 23.03
C LYS A 137 -9.28 -2.54 24.38
N SER A 138 -8.80 -3.78 24.49
CA SER A 138 -8.93 -4.59 25.70
C SER A 138 -8.26 -3.91 26.90
N ASN A 139 -7.04 -3.42 26.72
CA ASN A 139 -6.30 -2.74 27.82
C ASN A 139 -6.99 -1.44 28.23
N LEU A 140 -7.44 -0.60 27.28
CA LEU A 140 -8.17 0.63 27.56
C LEU A 140 -9.52 0.36 28.25
N SER A 141 -10.23 -0.67 27.80
CA SER A 141 -11.51 -1.10 28.43
C SER A 141 -11.31 -1.59 29.84
N ALA A 142 -10.28 -2.39 30.09
CA ALA A 142 -9.96 -2.88 31.42
C ALA A 142 -9.59 -1.73 32.37
N MET A 143 -8.78 -0.78 31.92
CA MET A 143 -8.43 0.42 32.67
C MET A 143 -9.67 1.25 33.04
N ASN A 144 -10.54 1.52 32.05
CA ASN A 144 -11.77 2.26 32.28
C ASN A 144 -12.69 1.55 33.27
N HIS A 145 -12.77 0.21 33.23
CA HIS A 145 -13.54 -0.59 34.15
C HIS A 145 -12.99 -0.46 35.58
N GLU A 146 -11.68 -0.58 35.75
CA GLU A 146 -11.02 -0.49 37.08
C GLU A 146 -11.21 0.89 37.71
N ILE A 147 -11.02 1.96 36.94
CA ILE A 147 -11.25 3.34 37.41
C ILE A 147 -12.71 3.54 37.86
N LYS A 148 -13.68 3.07 37.05
CA LYS A 148 -15.10 3.16 37.42
C LYS A 148 -15.44 2.34 38.65
N HIS A 149 -14.88 1.16 38.80
CA HIS A 149 -15.05 0.32 39.98
C HIS A 149 -14.57 1.04 41.26
N LEU A 150 -13.36 1.55 41.28
CA LEU A 150 -12.80 2.28 42.39
C LEU A 150 -13.57 3.56 42.71
N ALA A 151 -13.93 4.34 41.70
CA ALA A 151 -14.74 5.54 41.88
C ALA A 151 -16.11 5.24 42.46
N THR A 152 -16.76 4.13 42.06
CA THR A 152 -18.05 3.69 42.62
C THR A 152 -17.91 3.22 44.07
N SER A 153 -16.87 2.45 44.40
CA SER A 153 -16.57 2.01 45.76
C SER A 153 -16.37 3.20 46.69
N ALA A 154 -15.58 4.17 46.28
CA ALA A 154 -15.35 5.40 47.07
C ALA A 154 -16.63 6.22 47.26
N ALA A 155 -17.48 6.36 46.21
CA ALA A 155 -18.78 7.03 46.30
C ALA A 155 -19.73 6.35 47.29
N ASN A 156 -19.61 5.03 47.45
CA ASN A 156 -20.40 4.24 48.41
C ASN A 156 -19.75 4.21 49.82
N GLY A 157 -18.65 4.93 50.03
CA GLY A 157 -17.95 5.00 51.32
C GLY A 157 -16.95 3.85 51.58
N ASP A 158 -16.71 3.01 50.59
CA ASP A 158 -15.70 1.95 50.71
C ASP A 158 -14.35 2.50 50.19
N PHE A 159 -13.56 3.01 51.11
CA PHE A 159 -12.19 3.49 50.86
C PHE A 159 -11.12 2.39 51.03
N SER A 160 -11.55 1.14 51.29
CA SER A 160 -10.63 0.00 51.37
C SER A 160 -10.41 -0.70 50.02
N ALA A 161 -11.28 -0.45 49.03
CA ALA A 161 -11.16 -1.00 47.70
C ALA A 161 -9.80 -0.62 47.07
N ARG A 162 -9.18 -1.58 46.39
CA ARG A 162 -7.91 -1.38 45.69
C ARG A 162 -8.05 -1.90 44.28
N GLY A 163 -7.34 -1.25 43.34
CA GLY A 163 -7.26 -1.69 41.96
C GLY A 163 -6.34 -2.89 41.81
N ASP A 164 -6.71 -3.79 40.88
CA ASP A 164 -5.88 -4.96 40.55
C ASP A 164 -4.76 -4.54 39.55
N ALA A 165 -3.70 -3.92 40.13
CA ALA A 165 -2.57 -3.41 39.37
C ALA A 165 -1.76 -4.52 38.67
N GLU A 166 -1.86 -5.79 39.13
CA GLU A 166 -1.11 -6.91 38.52
C GLU A 166 -1.62 -7.27 37.13
N ARG A 167 -2.86 -6.89 36.77
CA ARG A 167 -3.44 -7.08 35.46
C ARG A 167 -2.86 -6.14 34.39
N PHE A 168 -2.11 -5.14 34.80
CA PHE A 168 -1.60 -4.09 33.95
C PHE A 168 -0.07 -4.10 33.89
N GLN A 169 0.48 -3.45 32.87
CA GLN A 169 1.92 -3.33 32.67
C GLN A 169 2.32 -1.86 32.55
N TYR A 170 3.58 -1.57 32.86
CA TYR A 170 4.18 -0.24 32.74
C TYR A 170 3.34 0.85 33.43
N ASP A 171 3.12 1.96 32.74
CA ASP A 171 2.42 3.13 33.29
C ASP A 171 0.97 2.85 33.65
N PHE A 172 0.30 1.90 33.00
CA PHE A 172 -1.05 1.48 33.36
C PHE A 172 -1.06 0.80 34.74
N ARG A 173 -0.04 -0.01 35.04
CA ARG A 173 0.13 -0.60 36.37
C ARG A 173 0.33 0.47 37.42
N VAL A 174 1.25 1.42 37.19
CA VAL A 174 1.54 2.53 38.12
C VAL A 174 0.28 3.37 38.38
N MET A 175 -0.52 3.63 37.31
CA MET A 175 -1.76 4.37 37.46
C MET A 175 -2.77 3.66 38.36
N VAL A 176 -3.01 2.36 38.13
CA VAL A 176 -3.96 1.59 38.96
C VAL A 176 -3.49 1.44 40.40
N ASP A 177 -2.18 1.24 40.61
CA ASP A 177 -1.58 1.14 41.95
C ASP A 177 -1.69 2.45 42.76
N SER A 178 -1.77 3.60 42.05
CA SER A 178 -1.90 4.93 42.66
C SER A 178 -3.34 5.33 42.98
N LEU A 179 -4.33 4.61 42.48
CA LEU A 179 -5.75 4.91 42.73
C LEU A 179 -6.24 4.29 44.01
#